data_8652b9fd44cb580a3d0c4b2daf412cdc
#
_entry.id   8652b9fd44cb580a3d0c4b2daf412cdc
#
_cell.length_a   1.000
_cell.length_b   1.000
_cell.length_c   1.000
_cell.angle_alpha   90.00
_cell.angle_beta   90.00
_cell.angle_gamma   90.00
#
_symmetry.space_group_name_H-M   'P 1'
#
loop_
_entity.id
_entity.type
_entity.pdbx_description
1 polymer ?
#
loop_
_entity_poly.entity_id
_entity_poly.type
_entity_poly.pdbx_seq_one_letter_code
_entity_poly.pdbx_strand_id
1 'polypeptide(L)'
;MMFKILNQSLYICDTVGNLGRRISDNVAFGTYDDLQKIFLITSIDGKLETKDIGGNPIRVLSQGVLEARFSGTDILVRKKDGKNVLIDKAGNIKRYF
;
A
#
# COMPACT_ATOMS: atom_id res chain seq x y z
N MET A 1 -12.68 -1.70 8.11
CA MET A 1 -12.30 -2.94 7.44
C MET A 1 -11.02 -3.48 8.06
N MET A 2 -10.96 -4.78 8.26
CA MET A 2 -9.76 -5.43 8.78
C MET A 2 -9.03 -6.16 7.67
N PHE A 3 -7.70 -6.17 7.73
CA PHE A 3 -6.88 -6.93 6.79
C PHE A 3 -5.70 -7.56 7.53
N LYS A 4 -5.11 -8.55 6.91
CA LYS A 4 -3.99 -9.30 7.49
C LYS A 4 -3.02 -9.69 6.39
N ILE A 5 -1.72 -9.60 6.69
CA ILE A 5 -0.67 -10.11 5.81
C ILE A 5 -0.21 -11.44 6.38
N LEU A 6 -0.31 -12.49 5.56
CA LEU A 6 0.01 -13.84 5.96
C LEU A 6 0.77 -14.50 4.81
N ASN A 7 1.97 -15.04 5.09
CA ASN A 7 2.84 -15.64 4.08
C ASN A 7 3.04 -14.70 2.87
N GLN A 8 3.26 -13.40 3.16
CA GLN A 8 3.50 -12.35 2.15
C GLN A 8 2.32 -12.08 1.23
N SER A 9 1.12 -12.51 1.60
CA SER A 9 -0.11 -12.15 0.90
C SER A 9 -1.02 -11.34 1.80
N LEU A 10 -1.72 -10.37 1.23
CA LEU A 10 -2.64 -9.51 1.95
C LEU A 10 -4.07 -9.98 1.71
N TYR A 11 -4.78 -10.21 2.80
CA TYR A 11 -6.17 -10.66 2.78
C TYR A 11 -7.06 -9.68 3.53
N ILE A 12 -8.28 -9.48 3.04
CA ILE A 12 -9.35 -8.91 3.83
C ILE A 12 -9.80 -9.99 4.82
N CYS A 13 -10.07 -9.61 6.06
CA CYS A 13 -10.58 -10.55 7.05
C CYS A 13 -11.79 -9.97 7.77
N ASP A 14 -12.59 -10.87 8.37
CA ASP A 14 -13.75 -10.47 9.16
C ASP A 14 -13.33 -10.10 10.59
N THR A 15 -14.31 -9.74 11.42
CA THR A 15 -14.05 -9.28 12.79
C THR A 15 -13.53 -10.37 13.72
N VAL A 16 -13.68 -11.65 13.36
CA VAL A 16 -13.13 -12.77 14.13
C VAL A 16 -11.83 -13.30 13.54
N GLY A 17 -11.32 -12.67 12.48
CA GLY A 17 -10.03 -13.00 11.89
C GLY A 17 -10.05 -14.07 10.81
N ASN A 18 -11.22 -14.48 10.34
CA ASN A 18 -11.31 -15.41 9.22
C ASN A 18 -10.88 -14.71 7.94
N LEU A 19 -10.02 -15.38 7.16
CA LEU A 19 -9.53 -14.84 5.90
C LEU A 19 -10.63 -14.84 4.85
N GLY A 20 -10.76 -13.71 4.17
CA GLY A 20 -11.64 -13.55 3.02
C GLY A 20 -10.85 -13.44 1.74
N ARG A 21 -11.15 -12.40 0.97
CA ARG A 21 -10.54 -12.19 -0.34
C ARG A 21 -9.05 -11.89 -0.24
N ARG A 22 -8.25 -12.52 -1.10
CA ARG A 22 -6.85 -12.15 -1.26
C ARG A 22 -6.75 -10.93 -2.16
N ILE A 23 -6.07 -9.89 -1.69
CA ILE A 23 -5.92 -8.62 -2.40
C ILE A 23 -4.65 -8.60 -3.20
N SER A 24 -3.55 -9.10 -2.66
CA SER A 24 -2.25 -9.02 -3.33
C SER A 24 -1.30 -10.08 -2.80
N ASP A 25 -0.32 -10.46 -3.64
CA ASP A 25 0.79 -11.35 -3.28
C ASP A 25 2.09 -10.56 -3.19
N ASN A 26 3.12 -11.18 -2.64
CA ASN A 26 4.47 -10.61 -2.52
C ASN A 26 4.45 -9.26 -1.80
N VAL A 27 3.67 -9.16 -0.74
CA VAL A 27 3.47 -7.93 0.01
C VAL A 27 4.48 -7.84 1.15
N ALA A 28 5.26 -6.76 1.19
CA ALA A 28 6.11 -6.43 2.33
C ALA A 28 5.35 -5.59 3.35
N PHE A 29 4.61 -4.57 2.89
CA PHE A 29 3.81 -3.70 3.73
C PHE A 29 2.48 -3.40 3.08
N GLY A 30 1.45 -3.23 3.89
CA GLY A 30 0.14 -2.82 3.39
C GLY A 30 -0.55 -1.92 4.39
N THR A 31 -1.29 -0.95 3.89
CA THR A 31 -2.17 -0.10 4.69
C THR A 31 -3.43 0.22 3.89
N TYR A 32 -4.45 0.69 4.57
CA TYR A 32 -5.77 0.90 3.99
C TYR A 32 -6.31 2.27 4.35
N ASP A 33 -6.83 2.99 3.34
CA ASP A 33 -7.53 4.25 3.55
C ASP A 33 -9.04 3.99 3.56
N ASP A 34 -9.65 4.14 4.73
CA ASP A 34 -11.05 3.84 4.95
C ASP A 34 -11.98 4.82 4.22
N LEU A 35 -11.55 6.07 4.04
CA LEU A 35 -12.36 7.08 3.35
C LEU A 35 -12.45 6.82 1.86
N GLN A 36 -11.34 6.46 1.23
CA GLN A 36 -11.27 6.24 -0.21
C GLN A 36 -11.41 4.77 -0.60
N LYS A 37 -11.37 3.89 0.40
CA LYS A 37 -11.51 2.45 0.22
C LYS A 37 -10.46 1.87 -0.72
N ILE A 38 -9.21 2.29 -0.51
CA ILE A 38 -8.08 1.80 -1.28
C ILE A 38 -6.99 1.25 -0.37
N PHE A 39 -6.32 0.21 -0.84
CA PHE A 39 -5.11 -0.33 -0.23
C PHE A 39 -3.90 0.35 -0.83
N LEU A 40 -2.92 0.64 0.01
CA LEU A 40 -1.58 1.07 -0.38
C LEU A 40 -0.63 -0.09 -0.08
N ILE A 41 -0.02 -0.64 -1.11
CA ILE A 41 0.73 -1.90 -1.01
C ILE A 41 2.16 -1.68 -1.50
N THR A 42 3.12 -2.03 -0.64
CA THR A 42 4.54 -2.10 -1.01
C THR A 42 4.90 -3.56 -1.18
N SER A 43 5.33 -3.93 -2.37
CA SER A 43 5.76 -5.31 -2.64
C SER A 43 7.16 -5.59 -2.10
N ILE A 44 7.52 -6.86 -2.02
CA ILE A 44 8.83 -7.30 -1.53
C ILE A 44 9.96 -6.73 -2.39
N ASP A 45 9.72 -6.59 -3.69
CA ASP A 45 10.71 -6.05 -4.65
C ASP A 45 10.68 -4.53 -4.74
N GLY A 46 9.85 -3.86 -3.92
CA GLY A 46 9.87 -2.40 -3.81
C GLY A 46 8.89 -1.64 -4.68
N LYS A 47 7.95 -2.32 -5.33
CA LYS A 47 6.91 -1.65 -6.10
C LYS A 47 5.82 -1.13 -5.17
N LEU A 48 5.49 0.15 -5.27
CA LEU A 48 4.39 0.76 -4.52
C LEU A 48 3.20 0.95 -5.43
N GLU A 49 2.06 0.41 -5.03
CA GLU A 49 0.83 0.51 -5.82
C GLU A 49 -0.41 0.66 -4.96
N THR A 50 -1.48 1.13 -5.56
CA THR A 50 -2.80 1.17 -4.94
C THR A 50 -3.70 0.12 -5.59
N LYS A 51 -4.56 -0.49 -4.78
CA LYS A 51 -5.57 -1.46 -5.22
C LYS A 51 -6.89 -1.17 -4.54
N ASP A 52 -7.98 -1.51 -5.20
CA ASP A 52 -9.32 -1.40 -4.61
C ASP A 52 -9.61 -2.60 -3.69
N ILE A 53 -10.78 -2.59 -3.07
CA ILE A 53 -11.18 -3.66 -2.14
C ILE A 53 -11.47 -4.99 -2.84
N GLY A 54 -11.56 -4.99 -4.15
CA GLY A 54 -11.67 -6.21 -4.95
C GLY A 54 -10.34 -6.81 -5.36
N GLY A 55 -9.22 -6.15 -5.00
CA GLY A 55 -7.88 -6.57 -5.41
C GLY A 55 -7.48 -6.11 -6.80
N ASN A 56 -8.26 -5.24 -7.42
CA ASN A 56 -7.95 -4.72 -8.75
C ASN A 56 -6.91 -3.60 -8.64
N PRO A 57 -5.84 -3.64 -9.43
CA PRO A 57 -4.84 -2.58 -9.40
C PRO A 57 -5.42 -1.26 -9.90
N ILE A 58 -5.13 -0.18 -9.17
CA ILE A 58 -5.53 1.16 -9.56
C ILE A 58 -4.37 1.85 -10.26
N ARG A 59 -3.20 1.89 -9.60
CA ARG A 59 -2.04 2.62 -10.14
C ARG A 59 -0.76 2.16 -9.46
N VAL A 60 0.32 2.09 -10.24
CA VAL A 60 1.68 1.96 -9.72
C VAL A 60 2.21 3.36 -9.45
N LEU A 61 2.66 3.63 -8.23
CA LEU A 61 3.05 4.96 -7.79
C LEU A 61 4.55 5.20 -7.83
N SER A 62 5.35 4.17 -7.52
CA SER A 62 6.79 4.32 -7.39
C SER A 62 7.48 2.96 -7.37
N GLN A 63 8.81 2.99 -7.56
CA GLN A 63 9.68 1.82 -7.47
C GLN A 63 10.78 2.08 -6.42
N GLY A 64 11.47 1.04 -5.99
CA GLY A 64 12.55 1.17 -5.03
C GLY A 64 12.07 1.64 -3.67
N VAL A 65 10.86 1.25 -3.27
CA VAL A 65 10.22 1.69 -2.03
C VAL A 65 10.50 0.67 -0.93
N LEU A 66 10.91 1.16 0.25
CA LEU A 66 11.07 0.34 1.44
C LEU A 66 9.74 0.20 2.18
N GLU A 67 9.07 1.32 2.41
CA GLU A 67 7.74 1.35 3.03
C GLU A 67 7.00 2.63 2.65
N ALA A 68 5.69 2.64 2.84
CA ALA A 68 4.88 3.82 2.57
C ALA A 68 3.64 3.81 3.45
N ARG A 69 3.09 4.99 3.72
CA ARG A 69 1.87 5.16 4.50
C ARG A 69 1.12 6.38 4.03
N PHE A 70 -0.17 6.41 4.31
CA PHE A 70 -0.99 7.57 4.03
C PHE A 70 -0.64 8.71 4.99
N SER A 71 -0.62 9.93 4.45
CA SER A 71 -0.41 11.16 5.19
C SER A 71 -1.49 12.14 4.74
N GLY A 72 -2.66 12.10 5.39
CA GLY A 72 -3.83 12.82 4.91
C GLY A 72 -4.27 12.28 3.55
N THR A 73 -4.34 13.15 2.56
CA THR A 73 -4.68 12.77 1.19
C THR A 73 -3.46 12.40 0.35
N ASP A 74 -2.26 12.53 0.93
CA ASP A 74 -1.00 12.22 0.27
C ASP A 74 -0.40 10.94 0.82
N ILE A 75 0.76 10.57 0.32
CA ILE A 75 1.45 9.35 0.70
C ILE A 75 2.91 9.67 1.02
N LEU A 76 3.33 9.28 2.22
CA LEU A 76 4.70 9.42 2.65
C LEU A 76 5.46 8.14 2.30
N VAL A 77 6.50 8.28 1.48
CA VAL A 77 7.26 7.15 0.93
C VAL A 77 8.68 7.18 1.46
N ARG A 78 9.14 6.03 1.96
CA ARG A 78 10.53 5.82 2.35
C ARG A 78 11.19 4.95 1.30
N LYS A 79 12.20 5.50 0.63
CA LYS A 79 12.93 4.82 -0.43
C LYS A 79 14.05 3.96 0.13
N LYS A 80 14.45 2.94 -0.63
CA LYS A 80 15.56 2.05 -0.27
C LYS A 80 16.90 2.77 -0.23
N ASP A 81 17.04 3.87 -0.98
CA ASP A 81 18.27 4.70 -0.98
C ASP A 81 18.34 5.69 0.19
N GLY A 82 17.38 5.62 1.11
CA GLY A 82 17.33 6.47 2.30
C GLY A 82 16.55 7.77 2.13
N LYS A 83 16.10 8.09 0.94
CA LYS A 83 15.31 9.30 0.70
C LYS A 83 13.89 9.13 1.19
N ASN A 84 13.31 10.21 1.71
CA ASN A 84 11.91 10.29 2.08
C ASN A 84 11.21 11.26 1.15
N VAL A 85 10.06 10.89 0.63
CA VAL A 85 9.35 11.63 -0.41
C VAL A 85 7.87 11.68 -0.07
N LEU A 86 7.25 12.84 -0.25
CA LEU A 86 5.81 12.98 -0.20
C LEU A 86 5.28 12.98 -1.63
N ILE A 87 4.35 12.07 -1.92
CA ILE A 87 3.73 11.98 -3.23
C ILE A 87 2.21 12.11 -3.09
N ASP A 88 1.53 12.46 -4.18
CA ASP A 88 0.09 12.40 -4.24
C ASP A 88 -0.37 11.00 -4.68
N LYS A 89 -1.67 10.78 -4.77
CA LYS A 89 -2.24 9.48 -5.14
C LYS A 89 -2.04 9.11 -6.60
N ALA A 90 -1.63 10.05 -7.42
CA ALA A 90 -1.27 9.82 -8.81
C ALA A 90 0.22 9.48 -8.95
N GLY A 91 1.00 9.55 -7.87
CA GLY A 91 2.42 9.27 -7.88
C GLY A 91 3.29 10.49 -8.15
N ASN A 92 2.71 11.68 -8.21
CA ASN A 92 3.47 12.91 -8.43
C ASN A 92 4.20 13.32 -7.16
N ILE A 93 5.47 13.67 -7.29
CA ILE A 93 6.29 14.09 -6.15
C ILE A 93 5.87 15.50 -5.77
N LYS A 94 5.52 15.67 -4.48
CA LYS A 94 5.17 16.98 -3.92
C LYS A 94 6.35 17.59 -3.16
N ARG A 95 7.15 16.75 -2.50
CA ARG A 95 8.23 17.23 -1.64
C ARG A 95 9.21 16.13 -1.30
N TYR A 96 10.48 16.48 -1.21
CA TYR A 96 11.53 15.64 -0.63
C TYR A 96 11.82 16.10 0.79
N PHE A 97 12.16 15.14 1.63
CA PHE A 97 12.54 15.42 3.02
C PHE A 97 14.03 15.19 3.25
#